data_6686a5d0e777833443b7da60ba689f97
#
_entry.id   6686a5d0e777833443b7da60ba689f97
#
_cell.length_a   1.000
_cell.length_b   1.000
_cell.length_c   1.000
_cell.angle_alpha   90.00
_cell.angle_beta   90.00
_cell.angle_gamma   90.00
#
_symmetry.space_group_name_H-M   'P 1'
#
loop_
_entity.id
_entity.type
_entity.pdbx_description
1 polymer ?
#
loop_
_entity_poly.entity_id
_entity_poly.type
_entity_poly.pdbx_seq_one_letter_code
_entity_poly.pdbx_strand_id
1 'polypeptide(L)'
;MGLEIGAGASTIWFARRCCHLSSIEHSEKWHRKVQDWIKKKKLEPKVTLYFAELASPGIPNPYLGAVKKIPNGSLDFVLVDGKYRDAVALASTNKLKSGGLLIIDDVHRYLPRVIPSSAPFARSNLAGCASDLWREFEELTASWEQVWRSDGVQDTVIFIKPIGG
;
A
#
# COMPACT_ATOMS: atom_id res chain seq x y z
N MET A 1 6.42 0.06 -13.14
CA MET A 1 7.13 0.31 -11.86
C MET A 1 6.15 0.18 -10.71
N GLY A 2 6.57 -0.41 -9.59
CA GLY A 2 5.71 -0.58 -8.41
C GLY A 2 6.33 -0.02 -7.14
N LEU A 3 5.47 0.28 -6.17
CA LEU A 3 5.82 0.61 -4.80
C LEU A 3 5.13 -0.38 -3.86
N GLU A 4 5.85 -0.87 -2.87
CA GLU A 4 5.33 -1.73 -1.82
C GLU A 4 5.67 -1.13 -0.45
N ILE A 5 4.67 -1.03 0.41
CA ILE A 5 4.80 -0.59 1.79
C ILE A 5 4.53 -1.81 2.69
N GLY A 6 5.58 -2.30 3.35
CA GLY A 6 5.59 -3.58 4.05
C GLY A 6 6.17 -4.68 3.16
N ALA A 7 7.49 -4.89 3.24
CA ALA A 7 8.15 -5.91 2.44
C ALA A 7 7.86 -7.33 2.94
N GLY A 8 7.75 -8.28 2.00
CA GLY A 8 7.45 -9.66 2.36
C GLY A 8 7.57 -10.67 1.21
N ALA A 9 6.77 -11.70 1.26
CA ALA A 9 6.64 -12.67 0.16
C ALA A 9 6.10 -12.01 -1.12
N SER A 10 5.25 -11.00 -0.97
CA SER A 10 4.73 -10.13 -2.02
C SER A 10 5.84 -9.43 -2.81
N THR A 11 6.92 -8.98 -2.13
CA THR A 11 8.10 -8.38 -2.78
C THR A 11 8.65 -9.29 -3.89
N ILE A 12 8.82 -10.57 -3.58
CA ILE A 12 9.34 -11.56 -4.56
C ILE A 12 8.33 -11.80 -5.69
N TRP A 13 7.04 -11.82 -5.35
CA TRP A 13 5.98 -12.06 -6.33
C TRP A 13 5.86 -10.89 -7.33
N PHE A 14 5.84 -9.64 -6.83
CA PHE A 14 5.75 -8.45 -7.67
C PHE A 14 7.03 -8.21 -8.48
N ALA A 15 8.22 -8.39 -7.87
CA ALA A 15 9.50 -8.18 -8.56
C ALA A 15 9.68 -9.07 -9.80
N ARG A 16 9.06 -10.26 -9.81
CA ARG A 16 9.07 -11.15 -10.99
C ARG A 16 8.17 -10.66 -12.12
N ARG A 17 7.23 -9.76 -11.84
CA ARG A 17 6.15 -9.33 -12.76
C ARG A 17 6.25 -7.89 -13.20
N CYS A 18 7.06 -7.07 -12.55
CA CYS A 18 7.29 -5.67 -12.92
C CYS A 18 8.74 -5.42 -13.36
N CYS A 19 8.98 -4.30 -14.01
CA CYS A 19 10.33 -3.90 -14.40
C CYS A 19 11.18 -3.52 -13.19
N HIS A 20 10.59 -2.79 -12.24
CA HIS A 20 11.25 -2.39 -11.00
C HIS A 20 10.24 -2.23 -9.87
N LEU A 21 10.62 -2.66 -8.66
CA LEU A 21 9.87 -2.54 -7.42
C LEU A 21 10.69 -1.77 -6.38
N SER A 22 10.13 -0.69 -5.86
CA SER A 22 10.60 -0.06 -4.62
C SER A 22 9.81 -0.66 -3.46
N SER A 23 10.46 -1.24 -2.47
CA SER A 23 9.82 -1.84 -1.30
C SER A 23 10.37 -1.23 -0.03
N ILE A 24 9.50 -0.92 0.96
CA ILE A 24 9.87 -0.21 2.19
C ILE A 24 9.48 -1.07 3.38
N GLU A 25 10.42 -1.33 4.28
CA GLU A 25 10.22 -2.14 5.48
C GLU A 25 10.79 -1.46 6.73
N HIS A 26 10.08 -1.53 7.86
CA HIS A 26 10.47 -0.91 9.12
C HIS A 26 11.10 -1.87 10.12
N SER A 27 10.82 -3.17 10.02
CA SER A 27 11.42 -4.18 10.87
C SER A 27 12.78 -4.57 10.33
N GLU A 28 13.84 -4.25 11.04
CA GLU A 28 15.20 -4.60 10.64
C GLU A 28 15.35 -6.11 10.41
N LYS A 29 14.80 -6.93 11.33
CA LYS A 29 14.82 -8.38 11.20
C LYS A 29 14.13 -8.85 9.91
N TRP A 30 12.99 -8.27 9.59
CA TRP A 30 12.22 -8.63 8.41
C TRP A 30 12.86 -8.11 7.13
N HIS A 31 13.40 -6.88 7.16
CA HIS A 31 14.17 -6.29 6.07
C HIS A 31 15.35 -7.19 5.67
N ARG A 32 16.17 -7.65 6.64
CA ARG A 32 17.28 -8.58 6.39
C ARG A 32 16.80 -9.88 5.74
N LYS A 33 15.71 -10.46 6.25
CA LYS A 33 15.13 -11.68 5.70
C LYS A 33 14.68 -11.53 4.24
N VAL A 34 14.00 -10.43 3.93
CA VAL A 34 13.57 -10.14 2.56
C VAL A 34 14.76 -9.88 1.64
N GLN A 35 15.78 -9.18 2.13
CA GLN A 35 17.03 -8.96 1.39
C GLN A 35 17.70 -10.29 1.00
N ASP A 36 17.73 -11.27 1.92
CA ASP A 36 18.25 -12.60 1.63
C ASP A 36 17.42 -13.33 0.57
N TRP A 37 16.09 -13.19 0.61
CA TRP A 37 15.22 -13.77 -0.42
C TRP A 37 15.46 -13.14 -1.80
N ILE A 38 15.61 -11.82 -1.87
CA ILE A 38 15.93 -11.09 -3.10
C ILE A 38 17.22 -11.64 -3.71
N LYS A 39 18.29 -11.76 -2.90
CA LYS A 39 19.58 -12.33 -3.33
C LYS A 39 19.45 -13.77 -3.82
N LYS A 40 18.81 -14.65 -3.02
CA LYS A 40 18.59 -16.07 -3.41
C LYS A 40 17.82 -16.24 -4.70
N LYS A 41 16.94 -15.30 -5.04
CA LYS A 41 16.12 -15.30 -6.26
C LYS A 41 16.74 -14.49 -7.41
N LYS A 42 17.92 -13.88 -7.20
CA LYS A 42 18.63 -13.04 -8.19
C LYS A 42 17.75 -11.89 -8.69
N LEU A 43 17.06 -11.21 -7.77
CA LEU A 43 16.15 -10.11 -8.06
C LEU A 43 16.71 -8.73 -7.70
N GLU A 44 17.98 -8.64 -7.28
CA GLU A 44 18.65 -7.38 -6.92
C GLU A 44 18.53 -6.30 -8.00
N PRO A 45 18.65 -6.60 -9.30
CA PRO A 45 18.53 -5.57 -10.34
C PRO A 45 17.10 -4.99 -10.46
N LYS A 46 16.11 -5.68 -9.90
CA LYS A 46 14.69 -5.31 -10.01
C LYS A 46 14.08 -4.75 -8.74
N VAL A 47 14.77 -4.83 -7.60
CA VAL A 47 14.22 -4.42 -6.31
C VAL A 47 15.14 -3.44 -5.63
N THR A 48 14.60 -2.29 -5.27
CA THR A 48 15.22 -1.39 -4.29
C THR A 48 14.49 -1.56 -2.96
N LEU A 49 15.15 -2.19 -2.00
CA LEU A 49 14.61 -2.41 -0.66
C LEU A 49 15.13 -1.34 0.30
N TYR A 50 14.22 -0.53 0.84
CA TYR A 50 14.52 0.54 1.79
C TYR A 50 14.21 0.09 3.22
N PHE A 51 15.13 0.35 4.13
CA PHE A 51 14.84 0.30 5.55
C PHE A 51 14.33 1.67 6.02
N ALA A 52 13.17 1.68 6.66
CA ALA A 52 12.54 2.89 7.19
C ALA A 52 12.18 2.66 8.65
N GLU A 53 13.11 2.95 9.56
CA GLU A 53 12.86 2.84 10.99
C GLU A 53 11.63 3.66 11.39
N LEU A 54 10.79 3.09 12.26
CA LEU A 54 9.60 3.81 12.75
C LEU A 54 10.02 5.04 13.54
N ALA A 55 9.51 6.18 13.15
CA ALA A 55 9.80 7.43 13.81
C ALA A 55 9.22 7.47 15.23
N SER A 56 9.97 8.05 16.15
CA SER A 56 9.46 8.45 17.46
C SER A 56 8.44 9.59 17.30
N PRO A 57 7.54 9.81 18.28
CA PRO A 57 6.62 10.95 18.26
C PRO A 57 7.35 12.27 17.98
N GLY A 58 6.83 13.05 17.02
CA GLY A 58 7.42 14.34 16.63
C GLY A 58 8.45 14.26 15.48
N ILE A 59 8.87 13.07 15.04
CA ILE A 59 9.75 12.88 13.88
C ILE A 59 8.90 12.68 12.62
N PRO A 60 9.28 13.27 11.46
CA PRO A 60 8.59 13.05 10.21
C PRO A 60 8.49 11.56 9.85
N ASN A 61 7.31 11.15 9.40
CA ASN A 61 7.04 9.78 9.00
C ASN A 61 7.99 9.35 7.85
N PRO A 62 8.87 8.36 8.07
CA PRO A 62 9.89 7.98 7.08
C PRO A 62 9.29 7.33 5.82
N TYR A 63 8.14 6.67 5.95
CA TYR A 63 7.41 6.13 4.80
C TYR A 63 6.89 7.24 3.88
N LEU A 64 6.30 8.30 4.44
CA LEU A 64 5.89 9.48 3.68
C LEU A 64 7.09 10.17 3.02
N GLY A 65 8.22 10.25 3.70
CA GLY A 65 9.45 10.78 3.14
C GLY A 65 9.91 10.01 1.90
N ALA A 66 9.80 8.69 1.91
CA ALA A 66 10.12 7.86 0.77
C ALA A 66 9.10 8.01 -0.38
N VAL A 67 7.79 7.98 -0.06
CA VAL A 67 6.72 8.17 -1.06
C VAL A 67 6.82 9.53 -1.74
N LYS A 68 7.10 10.60 -1.00
CA LYS A 68 7.22 11.96 -1.55
C LYS A 68 8.33 12.10 -2.59
N LYS A 69 9.39 11.31 -2.52
CA LYS A 69 10.51 11.32 -3.50
C LYS A 69 10.13 10.69 -4.83
N ILE A 70 9.06 9.91 -4.89
CA ILE A 70 8.59 9.27 -6.12
C ILE A 70 7.90 10.32 -6.99
N PRO A 71 8.21 10.42 -8.29
CA PRO A 71 7.54 11.35 -9.19
C PRO A 71 6.03 11.04 -9.30
N ASN A 72 5.21 12.08 -9.45
CA ASN A 72 3.78 11.90 -9.70
C ASN A 72 3.56 11.19 -11.04
N GLY A 73 2.52 10.36 -11.12
CA GLY A 73 2.15 9.65 -12.34
C GLY A 73 3.21 8.66 -12.86
N SER A 74 4.08 8.12 -11.99
CA SER A 74 5.18 7.23 -12.40
C SER A 74 4.96 5.75 -12.09
N LEU A 75 4.01 5.42 -11.21
CA LEU A 75 3.79 4.06 -10.74
C LEU A 75 2.63 3.37 -11.47
N ASP A 76 2.83 2.12 -11.81
CA ASP A 76 1.78 1.25 -12.35
C ASP A 76 0.93 0.66 -11.22
N PHE A 77 1.53 0.43 -10.04
CA PHE A 77 0.81 0.00 -8.84
C PHE A 77 1.50 0.43 -7.53
N VAL A 78 0.69 0.47 -6.47
CA VAL A 78 1.14 0.62 -5.08
C VAL A 78 0.44 -0.44 -4.24
N LEU A 79 1.21 -1.19 -3.42
CA LEU A 79 0.69 -2.07 -2.37
C LEU A 79 0.90 -1.41 -1.00
N VAL A 80 -0.16 -1.30 -0.22
CA VAL A 80 -0.15 -0.75 1.15
C VAL A 80 -0.48 -1.87 2.13
N ASP A 81 0.58 -2.47 2.71
CA ASP A 81 0.49 -3.55 3.70
C ASP A 81 1.45 -3.34 4.89
N GLY A 82 1.86 -2.12 5.12
CA GLY A 82 2.81 -1.75 6.19
C GLY A 82 2.19 -0.91 7.30
N LYS A 83 2.99 -0.02 7.88
CA LYS A 83 2.57 0.99 8.85
C LYS A 83 2.12 2.28 8.16
N TYR A 84 1.41 3.14 8.90
CA TYR A 84 0.92 4.45 8.42
C TYR A 84 0.08 4.34 7.13
N ARG A 85 -0.75 3.29 7.06
CA ARG A 85 -1.51 2.94 5.83
C ARG A 85 -2.36 4.08 5.30
N ASP A 86 -3.00 4.86 6.17
CA ASP A 86 -3.82 6.02 5.80
C ASP A 86 -3.00 7.11 5.08
N ALA A 87 -1.95 7.59 5.74
CA ALA A 87 -1.11 8.64 5.20
C ALA A 87 -0.40 8.21 3.90
N VAL A 88 0.02 6.94 3.83
CA VAL A 88 0.69 6.38 2.65
C VAL A 88 -0.29 6.15 1.50
N ALA A 89 -1.47 5.60 1.77
CA ALA A 89 -2.50 5.40 0.75
C ALA A 89 -2.87 6.73 0.11
N LEU A 90 -3.17 7.74 0.93
CA LEU A 90 -3.52 9.09 0.47
C LEU A 90 -2.39 9.70 -0.39
N ALA A 91 -1.14 9.68 0.11
CA ALA A 91 0.00 10.23 -0.63
C ALA A 91 0.31 9.46 -1.93
N SER A 92 -0.09 8.21 -2.04
CA SER A 92 0.19 7.37 -3.20
C SER A 92 -0.77 7.61 -4.36
N THR A 93 -1.94 8.20 -4.14
CA THR A 93 -2.93 8.48 -5.19
C THR A 93 -2.35 9.30 -6.35
N ASN A 94 -1.52 10.30 -6.03
CA ASN A 94 -0.86 11.15 -7.03
C ASN A 94 0.34 10.47 -7.70
N LYS A 95 0.89 9.40 -7.11
CA LYS A 95 2.05 8.69 -7.67
C LYS A 95 1.67 7.72 -8.77
N LEU A 96 0.42 7.26 -8.76
CA LEU A 96 -0.11 6.35 -9.77
C LEU A 96 -0.31 7.06 -11.11
N LYS A 97 0.02 6.33 -12.18
CA LYS A 97 -0.43 6.66 -13.55
C LYS A 97 -1.96 6.57 -13.65
N SER A 98 -2.53 7.13 -14.70
CA SER A 98 -3.90 6.80 -15.12
C SER A 98 -3.99 5.29 -15.37
N GLY A 99 -5.04 4.64 -14.88
CA GLY A 99 -5.21 3.18 -14.91
C GLY A 99 -4.33 2.41 -13.90
N GLY A 100 -3.53 3.10 -13.09
CA GLY A 100 -2.69 2.49 -12.06
C GLY A 100 -3.50 1.95 -10.89
N LEU A 101 -2.94 0.95 -10.19
CA LEU A 101 -3.61 0.19 -9.14
C LEU A 101 -3.12 0.60 -7.75
N LEU A 102 -4.03 0.92 -6.83
CA LEU A 102 -3.75 1.04 -5.40
C LEU A 102 -4.37 -0.14 -4.67
N ILE A 103 -3.53 -0.97 -4.10
CA ILE A 103 -3.91 -2.20 -3.40
C ILE A 103 -3.75 -1.95 -1.91
N ILE A 104 -4.82 -2.12 -1.14
CA ILE A 104 -4.80 -1.94 0.33
C ILE A 104 -5.19 -3.24 0.98
N ASP A 105 -4.26 -3.81 1.73
CA ASP A 105 -4.51 -5.01 2.52
C ASP A 105 -5.09 -4.67 3.89
N ASP A 106 -5.86 -5.62 4.49
CA ASP A 106 -6.59 -5.44 5.74
C ASP A 106 -7.56 -4.24 5.72
N VAL A 107 -8.05 -3.84 4.55
CA VAL A 107 -8.86 -2.62 4.37
C VAL A 107 -10.11 -2.57 5.24
N HIS A 108 -10.68 -3.72 5.60
CA HIS A 108 -11.86 -3.86 6.46
C HIS A 108 -11.69 -3.18 7.84
N ARG A 109 -10.47 -2.99 8.29
CA ARG A 109 -10.15 -2.30 9.55
C ARG A 109 -10.21 -0.78 9.45
N TYR A 110 -10.20 -0.24 8.25
CA TYR A 110 -9.98 1.19 8.01
C TYR A 110 -11.12 1.88 7.29
N LEU A 111 -11.69 1.22 6.28
CA LEU A 111 -12.79 1.75 5.48
C LEU A 111 -14.08 0.98 5.73
N PRO A 112 -15.22 1.69 5.85
CA PRO A 112 -16.52 1.05 5.92
C PRO A 112 -16.88 0.45 4.55
N ARG A 113 -17.74 -0.56 4.56
CA ARG A 113 -18.25 -1.17 3.34
C ARG A 113 -19.78 -1.25 3.38
N VAL A 114 -20.43 -0.96 2.24
CA VAL A 114 -21.91 -1.06 2.12
C VAL A 114 -22.39 -2.49 2.38
N ILE A 115 -21.71 -3.50 1.82
CA ILE A 115 -21.95 -4.90 2.12
C ILE A 115 -21.05 -5.28 3.29
N PRO A 116 -21.60 -5.67 4.45
CA PRO A 116 -20.81 -6.01 5.62
C PRO A 116 -19.77 -7.09 5.31
N SER A 117 -18.55 -6.88 5.78
CA SER A 117 -17.49 -7.90 5.74
C SER A 117 -17.69 -8.86 6.91
N SER A 118 -17.41 -10.15 6.68
CA SER A 118 -17.33 -11.16 7.74
C SER A 118 -15.97 -11.19 8.44
N ALA A 119 -15.01 -10.41 7.98
CA ALA A 119 -13.69 -10.35 8.57
C ALA A 119 -13.74 -9.81 10.01
N PRO A 120 -12.95 -10.37 10.95
CA PRO A 120 -12.84 -9.85 12.31
C PRO A 120 -12.42 -8.37 12.30
N PHE A 121 -13.04 -7.57 13.19
CA PHE A 121 -12.77 -6.13 13.31
C PHE A 121 -13.16 -5.28 12.09
N ALA A 122 -14.00 -5.81 11.20
CA ALA A 122 -14.52 -5.04 10.06
C ALA A 122 -15.35 -3.84 10.56
N ARG A 123 -15.12 -2.68 9.94
CA ARG A 123 -15.85 -1.46 10.25
C ARG A 123 -17.24 -1.49 9.62
N SER A 124 -18.24 -1.12 10.42
CA SER A 124 -19.58 -0.87 9.92
C SER A 124 -19.69 0.53 9.31
N ASN A 125 -20.71 0.75 8.48
CA ASN A 125 -20.99 2.08 7.94
C ASN A 125 -21.24 3.13 9.03
N LEU A 126 -21.82 2.72 10.18
CA LEU A 126 -22.03 3.61 11.32
C LEU A 126 -20.73 4.03 12.01
N ALA A 127 -19.70 3.19 11.97
CA ALA A 127 -18.40 3.51 12.54
C ALA A 127 -17.57 4.46 11.66
N GLY A 128 -17.92 4.59 10.37
CA GLY A 128 -17.19 5.43 9.40
C GLY A 128 -15.74 5.01 9.21
N CYS A 129 -14.92 5.88 8.63
CA CYS A 129 -13.49 5.65 8.41
C CYS A 129 -12.69 5.63 9.72
N ALA A 130 -11.56 4.93 9.74
CA ALA A 130 -10.73 4.78 10.94
C ALA A 130 -9.97 6.04 11.36
N SER A 131 -9.74 6.98 10.44
CA SER A 131 -9.09 8.27 10.69
C SER A 131 -9.58 9.32 9.70
N ASP A 132 -9.25 10.60 9.96
CA ASP A 132 -9.56 11.70 9.03
C ASP A 132 -8.82 11.54 7.70
N LEU A 133 -7.58 11.01 7.71
CA LEU A 133 -6.84 10.72 6.48
C LEU A 133 -7.52 9.62 5.64
N TRP A 134 -8.12 8.62 6.28
CA TRP A 134 -8.92 7.63 5.57
C TRP A 134 -10.20 8.22 4.99
N ARG A 135 -10.81 9.19 5.66
CA ARG A 135 -11.99 9.91 5.12
C ARG A 135 -11.60 10.74 3.89
N GLU A 136 -10.51 11.52 3.98
CA GLU A 136 -9.97 12.27 2.85
C GLU A 136 -9.63 11.35 1.67
N PHE A 137 -9.04 10.19 1.96
CA PHE A 137 -8.75 9.17 0.96
C PHE A 137 -10.03 8.63 0.29
N GLU A 138 -11.06 8.30 1.06
CA GLU A 138 -12.35 7.82 0.55
C GLU A 138 -13.01 8.86 -0.35
N GLU A 139 -13.04 10.13 0.07
CA GLU A 139 -13.58 11.25 -0.72
C GLU A 139 -12.80 11.42 -2.04
N LEU A 140 -11.48 11.39 -1.99
CA LEU A 140 -10.62 11.54 -3.16
C LEU A 140 -10.79 10.39 -4.16
N THR A 141 -11.03 9.18 -3.68
CA THR A 141 -11.14 7.97 -4.51
C THR A 141 -12.58 7.54 -4.76
N ALA A 142 -13.57 8.35 -4.40
CA ALA A 142 -15.00 8.02 -4.50
C ALA A 142 -15.44 7.64 -5.93
N SER A 143 -14.80 8.22 -6.96
CA SER A 143 -15.07 7.92 -8.38
C SER A 143 -14.21 6.79 -8.95
N TRP A 144 -13.30 6.22 -8.17
CA TRP A 144 -12.42 5.15 -8.66
C TRP A 144 -13.17 3.82 -8.65
N GLU A 145 -12.94 3.00 -9.66
CA GLU A 145 -13.40 1.62 -9.66
C GLU A 145 -12.72 0.85 -8.53
N GLN A 146 -13.49 -0.01 -7.86
CA GLN A 146 -13.03 -0.76 -6.69
C GLN A 146 -13.32 -2.25 -6.85
N VAL A 147 -12.33 -3.09 -6.59
CA VAL A 147 -12.46 -4.53 -6.53
C VAL A 147 -12.12 -5.02 -5.13
N TRP A 148 -13.16 -5.41 -4.37
CA TRP A 148 -13.00 -5.99 -3.04
C TRP A 148 -12.92 -7.50 -3.09
N ARG A 149 -11.99 -8.05 -2.32
CA ARG A 149 -11.85 -9.48 -2.09
C ARG A 149 -11.77 -9.75 -0.60
N SER A 150 -12.44 -10.83 -0.16
CA SER A 150 -12.43 -11.32 1.21
C SER A 150 -12.17 -12.81 1.21
N ASP A 151 -11.36 -13.28 2.15
CA ASP A 151 -11.20 -14.71 2.45
C ASP A 151 -11.97 -15.10 3.72
N GLY A 152 -12.77 -14.18 4.28
CA GLY A 152 -13.53 -14.35 5.54
C GLY A 152 -12.72 -13.98 6.79
N VAL A 153 -11.43 -13.74 6.66
CA VAL A 153 -10.52 -13.32 7.74
C VAL A 153 -9.95 -11.94 7.49
N GLN A 154 -9.62 -11.64 6.24
CA GLN A 154 -9.04 -10.38 5.79
C GLN A 154 -9.71 -9.92 4.50
N ASP A 155 -9.80 -8.60 4.33
CA ASP A 155 -10.26 -7.99 3.10
C ASP A 155 -9.13 -7.20 2.46
N THR A 156 -8.97 -7.37 1.17
CA THR A 156 -8.10 -6.56 0.33
C THR A 156 -8.94 -5.82 -0.70
N VAL A 157 -8.67 -4.55 -0.93
CA VAL A 157 -9.28 -3.75 -1.99
C VAL A 157 -8.25 -3.30 -3.01
N ILE A 158 -8.64 -3.29 -4.26
CA ILE A 158 -7.88 -2.69 -5.37
C ILE A 158 -8.69 -1.51 -5.87
N PHE A 159 -8.14 -0.31 -5.76
CA PHE A 159 -8.64 0.90 -6.39
C PHE A 159 -7.95 1.08 -7.74
N ILE A 160 -8.72 1.37 -8.78
CA ILE A 160 -8.21 1.60 -10.14
C ILE A 160 -8.33 3.09 -10.44
N LYS A 161 -7.19 3.76 -10.60
CA LYS A 161 -7.18 5.20 -10.91
C LYS A 161 -7.83 5.46 -12.26
N PRO A 162 -8.76 6.41 -12.40
CA PRO A 162 -9.43 6.72 -13.66
C PRO A 162 -8.44 6.99 -14.80
N ILE A 163 -8.81 6.57 -16.02
CA ILE A 163 -8.09 6.86 -17.25
C ILE A 163 -8.60 8.19 -17.77
N GLY A 164 -7.75 9.21 -17.72
CA GLY A 164 -8.06 10.52 -18.25
C GLY A 164 -8.91 11.39 -17.31
N GLY A 165 -8.31 12.35 -16.74
CA GLY A 165 -8.84 13.56 -16.17
C GLY A 165 -7.96 14.71 -16.66
#